data_54c5cf84301de7ddea8b1894ef3b1437
#
_entry.id   54c5cf84301de7ddea8b1894ef3b1437
#
_cell.length_a   1.000
_cell.length_b   1.000
_cell.length_c   1.000
_cell.angle_alpha   90.00
_cell.angle_beta   90.00
_cell.angle_gamma   90.00
#
_symmetry.space_group_name_H-M   'P 1'
#
loop_
_entity.id
_entity.type
_entity.pdbx_description
1 polymer ?
#
loop_
_entity_poly.entity_id
_entity_poly.type
_entity_poly.pdbx_seq_one_letter_code
_entity_poly.pdbx_strand_id
1 'polypeptide(L)' 'MKPFKTKAHIHSLNGTMDEITVLKELGNNSYLVDYRGVKCSAIFNPFNCTYYADDIYGRFEE' A
#
# COMPACT_ATOMS: atom_id res chain seq x y z
N MET A 1 5.79 -2.63 -14.31
CA MET A 1 4.95 -3.67 -13.66
C MET A 1 3.48 -3.33 -13.89
N LYS A 2 2.66 -4.32 -14.07
CA LYS A 2 1.24 -4.10 -14.26
C LYS A 2 0.56 -3.92 -12.90
N PRO A 3 -0.37 -2.96 -12.76
CA PRO A 3 -1.11 -2.83 -11.52
C PRO A 3 -1.86 -4.11 -11.16
N PHE A 4 -1.95 -4.40 -9.88
CA PHE A 4 -2.70 -5.56 -9.40
C PHE A 4 -3.30 -5.28 -8.04
N LYS A 5 -4.37 -6.00 -7.71
CA LYS A 5 -5.07 -5.85 -6.43
C LYS A 5 -4.58 -6.88 -5.44
N THR A 6 -4.47 -6.45 -4.19
CA THR A 6 -4.09 -7.33 -3.08
C THR A 6 -4.62 -6.76 -1.78
N LYS A 7 -4.44 -7.50 -0.70
CA LYS A 7 -4.84 -7.04 0.63
C LYS A 7 -3.67 -6.38 1.34
N ALA A 8 -3.97 -5.38 2.15
CA ALA A 8 -2.97 -4.69 2.94
C ALA A 8 -3.55 -4.26 4.27
N HIS A 9 -2.70 -4.14 5.27
CA HIS A 9 -3.07 -3.49 6.52
C HIS A 9 -3.12 -1.99 6.26
N ILE A 10 -4.21 -1.34 6.65
CA ILE A 10 -4.43 0.08 6.37
C ILE A 10 -4.22 0.88 7.64
N HIS A 11 -3.35 1.89 7.58
CA HIS A 11 -2.98 2.68 8.74
C HIS A 11 -4.20 3.37 9.36
N SER A 12 -5.04 4.01 8.54
CA SER A 12 -6.22 4.73 9.05
C SER A 12 -7.27 3.81 9.66
N LEU A 13 -7.17 2.50 9.41
CA LEU A 13 -8.09 1.50 9.96
C LEU A 13 -7.43 0.71 11.09
N ASN A 14 -6.43 1.28 11.74
CA ASN A 14 -5.69 0.65 12.85
C ASN A 14 -5.12 -0.72 12.46
N GLY A 15 -4.67 -0.85 11.21
CA GLY A 15 -4.09 -2.09 10.74
C GLY A 15 -5.08 -3.13 10.26
N THR A 16 -6.36 -2.81 10.22
CA THR A 16 -7.36 -3.70 9.61
C THR A 16 -7.07 -3.87 8.13
N MET A 17 -7.24 -5.07 7.61
CA MET A 17 -6.94 -5.35 6.21
C MET A 17 -8.06 -4.90 5.29
N ASP A 18 -7.66 -4.31 4.17
CA ASP A 18 -8.59 -3.95 3.10
C ASP A 18 -7.86 -4.08 1.76
N GLU A 19 -8.60 -4.02 0.68
CA GLU A 19 -8.02 -4.18 -0.65
C GLU A 19 -7.35 -2.89 -1.12
N ILE A 20 -6.17 -3.05 -1.72
CA ILE A 20 -5.46 -1.95 -2.36
C ILE A 20 -5.12 -2.36 -3.79
N THR A 21 -4.76 -1.37 -4.62
CA THR A 21 -4.23 -1.62 -5.94
C THR A 21 -2.76 -1.19 -5.95
N VAL A 22 -1.86 -2.15 -6.18
CA VAL A 22 -0.43 -1.85 -6.28
C VAL A 22 -0.17 -1.30 -7.66
N LEU A 23 0.40 -0.10 -7.74
CA LEU A 23 0.60 0.60 -9.02
C LEU A 23 2.02 0.45 -9.54
N LYS A 24 3.02 0.60 -8.68
CA LYS A 24 4.40 0.43 -9.09
C LYS A 24 5.31 0.24 -7.89
N GLU A 25 6.50 -0.29 -8.15
CA GLU A 25 7.52 -0.49 -7.15
C GLU A 25 8.34 0.79 -6.97
N LEU A 26 8.62 1.16 -5.72
CA LEU A 26 9.44 2.33 -5.40
C LEU A 26 10.83 1.95 -4.92
N GLY A 27 11.10 0.64 -4.72
CA GLY A 27 12.37 0.15 -4.22
C GLY A 27 12.33 -0.16 -2.72
N ASN A 28 13.26 -1.00 -2.25
CA ASN A 28 13.37 -1.35 -0.82
C ASN A 28 12.05 -1.84 -0.22
N ASN A 29 11.34 -2.69 -0.96
CA ASN A 29 10.05 -3.23 -0.55
C ASN A 29 8.96 -2.16 -0.38
N SER A 30 9.16 -1.01 -0.97
CA SER A 30 8.15 0.06 -0.97
C SER A 30 7.43 0.10 -2.31
N TYR A 31 6.13 0.37 -2.26
CA TYR A 31 5.27 0.38 -3.43
C TYR A 31 4.33 1.57 -3.40
N LEU A 32 4.02 2.08 -4.59
CA LEU A 32 2.96 3.08 -4.74
C LEU A 32 1.65 2.32 -4.92
N VAL A 33 0.68 2.62 -4.08
CA VAL A 33 -0.61 1.93 -4.12
C VAL A 33 -1.75 2.93 -4.12
N ASP A 34 -2.88 2.47 -4.58
CA ASP A 34 -4.14 3.23 -4.55
C ASP A 34 -5.06 2.56 -3.54
N TYR A 35 -5.50 3.33 -2.57
CA TYR A 35 -6.49 2.88 -1.60
C TYR A 35 -7.69 3.81 -1.65
N ARG A 36 -8.78 3.34 -2.25
CA ARG A 36 -10.05 4.09 -2.38
C ARG A 36 -9.85 5.48 -2.99
N GLY A 37 -9.04 5.54 -4.05
CA GLY A 37 -8.76 6.79 -4.75
C GLY A 37 -7.63 7.61 -4.14
N VAL A 38 -7.05 7.17 -3.03
CA VAL A 38 -5.93 7.85 -2.39
C VAL A 38 -4.64 7.13 -2.74
N LYS A 39 -3.70 7.84 -3.37
CA LYS A 39 -2.40 7.27 -3.66
C LYS A 39 -1.50 7.43 -2.45
N CYS A 40 -0.88 6.34 -2.03
CA CYS A 40 -0.02 6.34 -0.84
C CYS A 40 1.07 5.30 -0.99
N SER A 41 2.01 5.32 -0.06
CA SER A 41 3.07 4.33 -0.02
C SER A 41 2.63 3.12 0.78
N ALA A 42 3.11 1.94 0.36
CA ALA A 42 2.92 0.72 1.11
C ALA A 42 4.25 -0.01 1.21
N ILE A 43 4.46 -0.69 2.32
CA ILE A 43 5.65 -1.49 2.54
C ILE A 43 5.26 -2.95 2.53
N PHE A 44 6.01 -3.75 1.75
CA PHE A 44 5.82 -5.19 1.72
C PHE A 44 6.72 -5.84 2.75
N ASN A 45 6.12 -6.60 3.67
CA ASN A 45 6.87 -7.36 4.66
C ASN A 45 7.05 -8.78 4.13
N PRO A 46 8.28 -9.18 3.74
CA PRO A 46 8.51 -10.51 3.18
C PRO A 46 8.41 -11.62 4.22
N PHE A 47 8.48 -11.31 5.50
CA PHE A 47 8.41 -12.33 6.53
C PHE A 47 7.00 -12.89 6.67
N ASN A 48 5.98 -12.09 6.47
CA ASN A 48 4.59 -12.56 6.50
C ASN A 48 3.87 -12.36 5.17
N CYS A 49 4.58 -11.90 4.14
CA CYS A 49 4.05 -11.69 2.79
C CYS A 49 2.83 -10.76 2.78
N THR A 50 2.91 -9.70 3.56
CA THR A 50 1.79 -8.78 3.74
C THR A 50 2.22 -7.34 3.41
N TYR A 51 1.31 -6.56 2.86
CA TYR A 51 1.53 -5.15 2.61
C TYR A 51 0.96 -4.31 3.76
N TYR A 52 1.63 -3.20 4.06
CA TYR A 52 1.19 -2.24 5.07
C TYR A 52 1.10 -0.89 4.38
N ALA A 53 -0.11 -0.42 4.14
CA ALA A 53 -0.34 0.84 3.43
C ALA A 53 -0.48 1.98 4.42
N ASP A 54 0.30 3.05 4.19
CA ASP A 54 0.23 4.24 5.02
C ASP A 54 -0.55 5.31 4.27
N ASP A 55 -1.86 5.32 4.50
CA ASP A 55 -2.76 6.25 3.84
C ASP A 55 -2.95 7.55 4.63
N ILE A 56 -2.13 7.78 5.66
CA ILE A 56 -2.16 9.00 6.46
C ILE A 56 -0.91 9.82 6.20
N TYR A 57 0.26 9.28 6.58
CA TYR A 57 1.53 10.02 6.44
C TYR A 57 2.25 9.71 5.14
N GLY A 58 1.94 8.57 4.53
CA GLY A 58 2.55 8.17 3.27
C GLY A 58 1.78 8.56 2.02
N ARG A 59 0.89 9.52 2.10
CA ARG A 59 0.08 9.94 0.95
C ARG A 59 0.93 10.68 -0.06
N PHE A 60 0.65 10.43 -1.34
CA PHE A 60 1.27 11.14 -2.45
C PHE A 60 0.30 12.19 -2.95
N GLU A 61 0.78 13.42 -3.03
CA GLU A 61 -0.01 14.52 -3.58
C GLU A 61 0.39 14.75 -5.03
N GLU A 62 -0.58 15.05 -5.86
CA GLU A 62 -0.35 15.37 -7.25
C GLU A 62 -0.38 16.85 -7.50
#